data_409b4201f669d0208a95b8d98b139657
#
_entry.id   409b4201f669d0208a95b8d98b139657
#
_cell.length_a   1.000
_cell.length_b   1.000
_cell.length_c   1.000
_cell.angle_alpha   90.00
_cell.angle_beta   90.00
_cell.angle_gamma   90.00
#
_symmetry.space_group_name_H-M   'P 1'
#
loop_
_entity.id
_entity.type
_entity.pdbx_description
1 polymer ?
#
loop_
_entity_poly.entity_id
_entity_poly.type
_entity_poly.pdbx_seq_one_letter_code
_entity_poly.pdbx_strand_id
1 'polypeptide(L)'
;MSRKNNKNLSILLKLNTFVSPYKWRVAAALVALIATASLTLSVGYGVRILIDQGFAQQSLQELTNAIQFIVGVTLCIAIGTFFRFYLVSSVGERVSADIRLAVFNHVITLHPSYFETNSSGDIMSRLTTDTTLLQSIIGSSFSMAMRSALMCFGAIIMLFATNVKLTLIVLASVPLVLVPILFYGRRVRALSRQSQDSMADVGSYAGEAIEHIKTVQSFSSESHERAAFAVEVEKAYEIGRQRVKQRAILISGVIVIVFSAISGMLWIGGSDVIHGKMSAGDLAAFVFYAIMVASSTATISEVMGELQRAAGATERLIEILQVDSDIKAPSNHLPVRSDMRAEVNFNSVSFNYPSRPNQPAIKELNLTADQGKVLALVGPSGAGKTTLFELLQRFYDPQQGQVLFGGEDIRQFDPNELRRQMALVPQQPALFSHDVFHNIRYGNPEATDEQVIEAAKKAHAHEFIEKLPEGYHSFLGERGVRLSGGQKQRIAIARAILKDPKILLLDEATSALDSESEHHVQQALEALMKGRTTLIIAHRLSTIQHADKIAVLDNGELVDVGNHQSLMQSCELYQRLVALQFKHLE
;
A
#
# COMPACT_ATOMS: atom_id res chain seq x y z
N MET A 1 -18.84 17.04 -9.17
CA MET A 1 -18.28 17.75 -10.34
C MET A 1 -17.00 17.05 -10.76
N SER A 2 -17.04 16.23 -11.80
CA SER A 2 -15.92 15.45 -12.29
C SER A 2 -14.93 16.35 -13.05
N ARG A 3 -13.83 16.74 -12.41
CA ARG A 3 -12.67 17.30 -13.14
C ARG A 3 -12.16 16.22 -14.10
N LYS A 4 -12.27 16.45 -15.41
CA LYS A 4 -11.47 15.79 -16.44
C LYS A 4 -10.00 16.16 -16.19
N ASN A 5 -9.35 15.49 -15.27
CA ASN A 5 -7.90 15.51 -15.20
C ASN A 5 -7.39 14.67 -16.37
N ASN A 6 -6.93 15.31 -17.44
CA ASN A 6 -5.88 14.74 -18.27
C ASN A 6 -4.71 14.51 -17.30
N LYS A 7 -4.56 13.29 -16.78
CA LYS A 7 -3.48 12.94 -15.88
C LYS A 7 -2.18 13.23 -16.64
N ASN A 8 -1.41 14.14 -16.10
CA ASN A 8 -0.24 14.69 -16.77
C ASN A 8 0.85 13.60 -16.80
N LEU A 9 1.10 13.01 -17.97
CA LEU A 9 2.10 11.95 -18.15
C LEU A 9 3.50 12.39 -17.71
N SER A 10 3.74 13.71 -17.58
CA SER A 10 5.01 14.24 -17.05
C SER A 10 5.34 13.78 -15.63
N ILE A 11 4.31 13.33 -14.85
CA ILE A 11 4.56 12.81 -13.50
C ILE A 11 5.40 11.53 -13.52
N LEU A 12 5.35 10.76 -14.61
CA LEU A 12 6.19 9.58 -14.81
C LEU A 12 7.68 9.93 -14.88
N LEU A 13 8.03 11.17 -15.26
CA LEU A 13 9.42 11.65 -15.26
C LEU A 13 10.02 11.69 -13.85
N LYS A 14 9.21 11.83 -12.81
CA LYS A 14 9.68 11.77 -11.41
C LYS A 14 10.21 10.37 -11.04
N LEU A 15 9.78 9.31 -11.75
CA LEU A 15 10.34 7.97 -11.58
C LEU A 15 11.79 7.87 -12.06
N ASN A 16 12.28 8.86 -12.81
CA ASN A 16 13.67 8.87 -13.30
C ASN A 16 14.69 8.75 -12.15
N THR A 17 14.38 9.25 -10.96
CA THR A 17 15.23 9.10 -9.78
C THR A 17 15.49 7.62 -9.45
N PHE A 18 14.48 6.76 -9.62
CA PHE A 18 14.60 5.32 -9.38
C PHE A 18 15.15 4.54 -10.57
N VAL A 19 15.01 5.06 -11.80
CA VAL A 19 15.50 4.41 -13.03
C VAL A 19 16.95 4.77 -13.32
N SER A 20 17.40 5.98 -12.98
CA SER A 20 18.72 6.51 -13.31
C SER A 20 19.91 5.65 -12.83
N PRO A 21 19.87 4.94 -11.68
CA PRO A 21 20.95 4.04 -11.30
C PRO A 21 21.19 2.90 -12.29
N TYR A 22 20.16 2.54 -13.08
CA TYR A 22 20.18 1.41 -14.03
C TYR A 22 20.34 1.86 -15.49
N LYS A 23 20.77 3.09 -15.75
CA LYS A 23 20.88 3.71 -17.09
C LYS A 23 21.62 2.86 -18.11
N TRP A 24 22.67 2.15 -17.72
CA TRP A 24 23.43 1.27 -18.64
C TRP A 24 22.65 0.04 -19.07
N ARG A 25 21.84 -0.55 -18.18
CA ARG A 25 20.94 -1.67 -18.53
C ARG A 25 19.83 -1.19 -19.47
N VAL A 26 19.29 0.01 -19.21
CA VAL A 26 18.30 0.66 -20.08
C VAL A 26 18.89 0.96 -21.46
N ALA A 27 20.12 1.48 -21.54
CA ALA A 27 20.81 1.72 -22.80
C ALA A 27 21.02 0.43 -23.59
N ALA A 28 21.50 -0.64 -22.95
CA ALA A 28 21.67 -1.95 -23.59
C ALA A 28 20.33 -2.50 -24.11
N ALA A 29 19.25 -2.35 -23.34
CA ALA A 29 17.90 -2.75 -23.75
C ALA A 29 17.40 -1.95 -24.96
N LEU A 30 17.69 -0.65 -25.03
CA LEU A 30 17.35 0.19 -26.19
C LEU A 30 18.13 -0.24 -27.45
N VAL A 31 19.39 -0.57 -27.34
CA VAL A 31 20.18 -1.10 -28.46
C VAL A 31 19.58 -2.42 -28.96
N ALA A 32 19.28 -3.36 -28.06
CA ALA A 32 18.63 -4.62 -28.38
C ALA A 32 17.24 -4.41 -29.03
N LEU A 33 16.49 -3.40 -28.57
CA LEU A 33 15.19 -3.02 -29.10
C LEU A 33 15.30 -2.52 -30.54
N ILE A 34 16.23 -1.60 -30.83
CA ILE A 34 16.46 -1.07 -32.18
C ILE A 34 16.91 -2.20 -33.11
N ALA A 35 17.86 -3.03 -32.68
CA ALA A 35 18.33 -4.17 -33.47
C ALA A 35 17.20 -5.15 -33.81
N THR A 36 16.40 -5.56 -32.82
CA THR A 36 15.27 -6.48 -33.05
C THR A 36 14.16 -5.87 -33.91
N ALA A 37 13.88 -4.58 -33.78
CA ALA A 37 12.91 -3.89 -34.63
C ALA A 37 13.40 -3.84 -36.11
N SER A 38 14.66 -3.48 -36.34
CA SER A 38 15.25 -3.45 -37.68
C SER A 38 15.28 -4.84 -38.35
N LEU A 39 15.68 -5.88 -37.57
CA LEU A 39 15.65 -7.27 -38.06
C LEU A 39 14.23 -7.72 -38.38
N THR A 40 13.23 -7.32 -37.59
CA THR A 40 11.81 -7.68 -37.89
C THR A 40 11.33 -7.02 -39.18
N LEU A 41 11.74 -5.77 -39.45
CA LEU A 41 11.42 -5.09 -40.70
C LEU A 41 12.10 -5.78 -41.93
N SER A 42 13.29 -6.35 -41.77
CA SER A 42 13.99 -7.06 -42.85
C SER A 42 13.30 -8.38 -43.26
N VAL A 43 12.42 -8.95 -42.41
CA VAL A 43 11.63 -10.14 -42.75
C VAL A 43 10.76 -9.89 -44.00
N GLY A 44 10.15 -8.69 -44.11
CA GLY A 44 9.35 -8.35 -45.31
C GLY A 44 10.17 -8.34 -46.59
N TYR A 45 11.43 -7.91 -46.55
CA TYR A 45 12.35 -8.02 -47.65
C TYR A 45 12.69 -9.49 -47.98
N GLY A 46 12.88 -10.33 -46.96
CA GLY A 46 13.04 -11.79 -47.14
C GLY A 46 11.85 -12.44 -47.82
N VAL A 47 10.61 -12.05 -47.47
CA VAL A 47 9.38 -12.53 -48.13
C VAL A 47 9.35 -12.12 -49.62
N ARG A 48 9.77 -10.89 -49.93
CA ARG A 48 9.89 -10.43 -51.32
C ARG A 48 10.85 -11.33 -52.13
N ILE A 49 12.08 -11.56 -51.64
CA ILE A 49 13.08 -12.40 -52.29
C ILE A 49 12.54 -13.82 -52.48
N LEU A 50 11.91 -14.38 -51.46
CA LEU A 50 11.33 -15.73 -51.53
C LEU A 50 10.36 -15.90 -52.67
N ILE A 51 9.49 -14.89 -52.91
CA ILE A 51 8.47 -14.95 -53.95
C ILE A 51 9.05 -14.65 -55.33
N ASP A 52 9.84 -13.56 -55.46
CA ASP A 52 10.31 -13.08 -56.75
C ASP A 52 11.46 -13.93 -57.33
N GLN A 53 12.39 -14.39 -56.49
CA GLN A 53 13.56 -15.15 -56.93
C GLN A 53 13.35 -16.66 -56.75
N GLY A 54 12.72 -17.09 -55.65
CA GLY A 54 12.45 -18.50 -55.40
C GLY A 54 11.34 -19.06 -56.28
N PHE A 55 10.13 -18.56 -56.12
CA PHE A 55 8.96 -19.11 -56.83
C PHE A 55 8.83 -18.63 -58.27
N ALA A 56 8.98 -17.32 -58.52
CA ALA A 56 8.76 -16.79 -59.87
C ALA A 56 9.85 -17.24 -60.88
N GLN A 57 11.10 -17.41 -60.43
CA GLN A 57 12.20 -17.93 -61.28
C GLN A 57 12.33 -19.45 -61.21
N GLN A 58 11.50 -20.15 -60.45
CA GLN A 58 11.53 -21.63 -60.29
C GLN A 58 12.91 -22.17 -59.87
N SER A 59 13.70 -21.39 -59.13
CA SER A 59 15.05 -21.73 -58.69
C SER A 59 15.05 -22.30 -57.29
N LEU A 60 15.35 -23.60 -57.15
CA LEU A 60 15.44 -24.28 -55.86
C LEU A 60 16.58 -23.70 -54.99
N GLN A 61 17.65 -23.24 -55.62
CA GLN A 61 18.81 -22.67 -54.93
C GLN A 61 18.46 -21.29 -54.34
N GLU A 62 17.79 -20.42 -55.10
CA GLU A 62 17.35 -19.11 -54.60
C GLU A 62 16.25 -19.24 -53.53
N LEU A 63 15.37 -20.20 -53.64
CA LEU A 63 14.40 -20.56 -52.60
C LEU A 63 15.10 -20.95 -51.29
N THR A 64 16.14 -21.81 -51.39
CA THR A 64 16.91 -22.25 -50.22
C THR A 64 17.65 -21.09 -49.59
N ASN A 65 18.26 -20.19 -50.37
CA ASN A 65 18.96 -18.99 -49.88
C ASN A 65 17.99 -18.05 -49.12
N ALA A 66 16.81 -17.82 -49.69
CA ALA A 66 15.78 -16.96 -49.06
C ALA A 66 15.27 -17.55 -47.75
N ILE A 67 15.06 -18.88 -47.68
CA ILE A 67 14.65 -19.56 -46.44
C ILE A 67 15.77 -19.47 -45.39
N GLN A 68 17.02 -19.72 -45.76
CA GLN A 68 18.16 -19.61 -44.86
C GLN A 68 18.30 -18.19 -44.31
N PHE A 69 18.12 -17.16 -45.14
CA PHE A 69 18.09 -15.74 -44.70
C PHE A 69 16.98 -15.52 -43.68
N ILE A 70 15.73 -15.93 -43.94
CA ILE A 70 14.60 -15.76 -43.04
C ILE A 70 14.84 -16.50 -41.71
N VAL A 71 15.36 -17.72 -41.74
CA VAL A 71 15.69 -18.50 -40.54
C VAL A 71 16.79 -17.81 -39.73
N GLY A 72 17.87 -17.35 -40.38
CA GLY A 72 18.96 -16.63 -39.74
C GLY A 72 18.50 -15.35 -39.06
N VAL A 73 17.69 -14.55 -39.77
CA VAL A 73 17.07 -13.32 -39.20
C VAL A 73 16.16 -13.67 -38.03
N THR A 74 15.36 -14.73 -38.12
CA THR A 74 14.46 -15.16 -37.05
C THR A 74 15.23 -15.58 -35.79
N LEU A 75 16.34 -16.32 -35.95
CA LEU A 75 17.22 -16.65 -34.82
C LEU A 75 17.82 -15.39 -34.16
N CYS A 76 18.28 -14.44 -34.97
CA CYS A 76 18.78 -13.17 -34.44
C CYS A 76 17.70 -12.37 -33.71
N ILE A 77 16.44 -12.36 -34.23
CA ILE A 77 15.29 -11.73 -33.56
C ILE A 77 15.00 -12.43 -32.23
N ALA A 78 15.04 -13.77 -32.18
CA ALA A 78 14.78 -14.53 -30.95
C ALA A 78 15.83 -14.21 -29.86
N ILE A 79 17.12 -14.25 -30.22
CA ILE A 79 18.22 -13.91 -29.31
C ILE A 79 18.12 -12.46 -28.84
N GLY A 80 17.94 -11.52 -29.74
CA GLY A 80 17.82 -10.11 -29.41
C GLY A 80 16.58 -9.81 -28.53
N THR A 81 15.47 -10.51 -28.79
CA THR A 81 14.25 -10.40 -27.97
C THR A 81 14.47 -10.95 -26.57
N PHE A 82 15.20 -12.05 -26.41
CA PHE A 82 15.58 -12.60 -25.11
C PHE A 82 16.36 -11.57 -24.29
N PHE A 83 17.45 -11.02 -24.85
CA PHE A 83 18.25 -10.02 -24.14
C PHE A 83 17.44 -8.76 -23.81
N ARG A 84 16.68 -8.25 -24.77
CA ARG A 84 15.82 -7.08 -24.56
C ARG A 84 14.83 -7.31 -23.42
N PHE A 85 14.09 -8.43 -23.47
CA PHE A 85 13.08 -8.76 -22.48
C PHE A 85 13.69 -8.94 -21.09
N TYR A 86 14.80 -9.69 -21.00
CA TYR A 86 15.50 -9.92 -19.75
C TYR A 86 16.00 -8.62 -19.11
N LEU A 87 16.65 -7.75 -19.90
CA LEU A 87 17.19 -6.48 -19.41
C LEU A 87 16.06 -5.54 -18.93
N VAL A 88 15.03 -5.37 -19.73
CA VAL A 88 13.92 -4.47 -19.39
C VAL A 88 13.15 -4.98 -18.16
N SER A 89 12.79 -6.28 -18.14
CA SER A 89 12.04 -6.85 -17.03
C SER A 89 12.85 -6.85 -15.73
N SER A 90 14.17 -7.15 -15.80
CA SER A 90 15.03 -7.08 -14.60
C SER A 90 15.15 -5.67 -14.03
N VAL A 91 15.15 -4.63 -14.87
CA VAL A 91 15.10 -3.23 -14.42
C VAL A 91 13.75 -2.93 -13.78
N GLY A 92 12.64 -3.37 -14.38
CA GLY A 92 11.30 -3.18 -13.82
C GLY A 92 11.13 -3.78 -12.43
N GLU A 93 11.61 -5.02 -12.24
CA GLU A 93 11.61 -5.71 -10.93
C GLU A 93 12.42 -4.93 -9.89
N ARG A 94 13.62 -4.51 -10.26
CA ARG A 94 14.51 -3.83 -9.31
C ARG A 94 13.99 -2.45 -8.93
N VAL A 95 13.54 -1.66 -9.89
CA VAL A 95 12.93 -0.33 -9.64
C VAL A 95 11.69 -0.46 -8.77
N SER A 96 10.85 -1.48 -9.01
CA SER A 96 9.68 -1.75 -8.16
C SER A 96 10.09 -2.07 -6.72
N ALA A 97 11.13 -2.88 -6.51
CA ALA A 97 11.66 -3.20 -5.19
C ALA A 97 12.19 -1.93 -4.48
N ASP A 98 12.94 -1.09 -5.20
CA ASP A 98 13.48 0.16 -4.66
C ASP A 98 12.37 1.15 -4.26
N ILE A 99 11.31 1.26 -5.07
CA ILE A 99 10.14 2.09 -4.76
C ILE A 99 9.40 1.56 -3.52
N ARG A 100 9.16 0.24 -3.42
CA ARG A 100 8.51 -0.37 -2.26
C ARG A 100 9.29 -0.10 -0.98
N LEU A 101 10.61 -0.27 -1.04
CA LEU A 101 11.48 -0.02 0.09
C LEU A 101 11.47 1.47 0.50
N ALA A 102 11.55 2.38 -0.46
CA ALA A 102 11.52 3.82 -0.21
C ALA A 102 10.18 4.25 0.42
N VAL A 103 9.05 3.77 -0.12
CA VAL A 103 7.72 4.08 0.42
C VAL A 103 7.55 3.50 1.83
N PHE A 104 7.92 2.24 2.06
CA PHE A 104 7.82 1.62 3.37
C PHE A 104 8.67 2.34 4.41
N ASN A 105 9.95 2.61 4.10
CA ASN A 105 10.86 3.32 4.99
C ASN A 105 10.35 4.73 5.34
N HIS A 106 9.68 5.39 4.39
CA HIS A 106 9.10 6.70 4.63
C HIS A 106 7.84 6.61 5.49
N VAL A 107 6.90 5.72 5.13
CA VAL A 107 5.61 5.58 5.82
C VAL A 107 5.78 5.26 7.31
N ILE A 108 6.71 4.37 7.69
CA ILE A 108 6.93 4.01 9.10
C ILE A 108 7.49 5.16 9.94
N THR A 109 7.97 6.25 9.34
CA THR A 109 8.47 7.45 10.03
C THR A 109 7.44 8.56 10.14
N LEU A 110 6.26 8.40 9.53
CA LEU A 110 5.20 9.40 9.60
C LEU A 110 4.54 9.41 10.99
N HIS A 111 3.98 10.57 11.32
CA HIS A 111 3.28 10.78 12.58
C HIS A 111 1.91 10.06 12.61
N PRO A 112 1.39 9.67 13.79
CA PRO A 112 0.15 8.91 13.92
C PRO A 112 -1.08 9.54 13.28
N SER A 113 -1.22 10.88 13.26
CA SER A 113 -2.38 11.55 12.65
C SER A 113 -2.52 11.26 11.15
N TYR A 114 -1.42 10.93 10.46
CA TYR A 114 -1.48 10.47 9.07
C TYR A 114 -2.30 9.17 8.94
N PHE A 115 -2.13 8.24 9.88
CA PHE A 115 -2.82 6.95 9.88
C PHE A 115 -4.27 7.04 10.38
N GLU A 116 -4.64 8.10 11.10
CA GLU A 116 -6.05 8.36 11.45
C GLU A 116 -6.88 8.76 10.24
N THR A 117 -6.29 9.49 9.29
CA THR A 117 -6.97 9.99 8.10
C THR A 117 -6.81 9.07 6.89
N ASN A 118 -5.81 8.19 6.88
CA ASN A 118 -5.51 7.26 5.80
C ASN A 118 -5.61 5.81 6.31
N SER A 119 -6.50 5.02 5.72
CA SER A 119 -6.67 3.63 6.15
C SER A 119 -5.42 2.79 5.83
N SER A 120 -5.11 1.83 6.70
CA SER A 120 -4.02 0.87 6.46
C SER A 120 -4.20 0.09 5.16
N GLY A 121 -5.45 -0.21 4.77
CA GLY A 121 -5.78 -0.87 3.51
C GLY A 121 -5.41 -0.03 2.28
N ASP A 122 -5.63 1.29 2.31
CA ASP A 122 -5.23 2.18 1.22
C ASP A 122 -3.70 2.24 1.08
N ILE A 123 -2.99 2.38 2.19
CA ILE A 123 -1.51 2.37 2.21
C ILE A 123 -0.97 1.05 1.67
N MET A 124 -1.53 -0.09 2.09
CA MET A 124 -1.14 -1.41 1.59
C MET A 124 -1.44 -1.59 0.10
N SER A 125 -2.57 -1.08 -0.38
CA SER A 125 -2.91 -1.08 -1.81
C SER A 125 -1.89 -0.27 -2.62
N ARG A 126 -1.44 0.88 -2.12
CA ARG A 126 -0.39 1.68 -2.77
C ARG A 126 0.96 0.96 -2.79
N LEU A 127 1.34 0.28 -1.69
CA LEU A 127 2.57 -0.51 -1.60
C LEU A 127 2.59 -1.75 -2.50
N THR A 128 1.43 -2.36 -2.76
CA THR A 128 1.32 -3.60 -3.55
C THR A 128 0.83 -3.33 -4.96
N THR A 129 -0.41 -2.87 -5.12
CA THR A 129 -1.06 -2.72 -6.43
C THR A 129 -0.43 -1.63 -7.27
N ASP A 130 -0.20 -0.42 -6.71
CA ASP A 130 0.36 0.69 -7.46
C ASP A 130 1.81 0.44 -7.88
N THR A 131 2.62 -0.17 -7.02
CA THR A 131 4.00 -0.55 -7.37
C THR A 131 4.06 -1.65 -8.42
N THR A 132 3.12 -2.62 -8.40
CA THR A 132 3.03 -3.67 -9.43
C THR A 132 2.61 -3.09 -10.79
N LEU A 133 1.73 -2.09 -10.81
CA LEU A 133 1.42 -1.35 -12.05
C LEU A 133 2.67 -0.66 -12.62
N LEU A 134 3.47 -0.03 -11.78
CA LEU A 134 4.73 0.59 -12.23
C LEU A 134 5.75 -0.43 -12.71
N GLN A 135 5.86 -1.57 -12.03
CA GLN A 135 6.70 -2.70 -12.45
C GLN A 135 6.34 -3.16 -13.86
N SER A 136 5.06 -3.39 -14.16
CA SER A 136 4.57 -3.78 -15.48
C SER A 136 4.95 -2.74 -16.55
N ILE A 137 4.80 -1.46 -16.25
CA ILE A 137 5.07 -0.40 -17.22
C ILE A 137 6.56 -0.25 -17.50
N ILE A 138 7.39 -0.18 -16.46
CA ILE A 138 8.85 -0.04 -16.60
C ILE A 138 9.43 -1.34 -17.18
N GLY A 139 8.94 -2.51 -16.74
CA GLY A 139 9.46 -3.83 -17.11
C GLY A 139 9.00 -4.37 -18.46
N SER A 140 7.93 -3.82 -19.06
CA SER A 140 7.44 -4.35 -20.35
C SER A 140 6.76 -3.32 -21.23
N SER A 141 5.72 -2.63 -20.74
CA SER A 141 4.80 -1.86 -21.59
C SER A 141 5.49 -0.68 -22.29
N PHE A 142 6.38 0.04 -21.60
CA PHE A 142 7.14 1.13 -22.21
C PHE A 142 8.05 0.63 -23.36
N SER A 143 8.76 -0.49 -23.15
CA SER A 143 9.60 -1.12 -24.17
C SER A 143 8.76 -1.62 -25.36
N MET A 144 7.55 -2.16 -25.08
CA MET A 144 6.61 -2.60 -26.11
C MET A 144 6.10 -1.42 -26.96
N ALA A 145 5.74 -0.30 -26.32
CA ALA A 145 5.32 0.92 -27.02
C ALA A 145 6.43 1.49 -27.90
N MET A 146 7.66 1.58 -27.36
CA MET A 146 8.82 2.08 -28.11
C MET A 146 9.13 1.21 -29.34
N ARG A 147 9.14 -0.12 -29.16
CA ARG A 147 9.32 -1.07 -30.25
C ARG A 147 8.23 -0.90 -31.30
N SER A 148 6.95 -0.86 -30.88
CA SER A 148 5.83 -0.72 -31.80
C SER A 148 5.85 0.62 -32.53
N ALA A 149 6.31 1.70 -31.88
CA ALA A 149 6.51 2.99 -32.53
C ALA A 149 7.59 2.93 -33.63
N LEU A 150 8.74 2.31 -33.34
CA LEU A 150 9.80 2.10 -34.32
C LEU A 150 9.35 1.22 -35.48
N MET A 151 8.64 0.14 -35.19
CA MET A 151 8.11 -0.77 -36.22
C MET A 151 7.03 -0.10 -37.08
N CYS A 152 6.13 0.68 -36.48
CA CYS A 152 5.13 1.45 -37.21
C CYS A 152 5.78 2.46 -38.16
N PHE A 153 6.73 3.24 -37.65
CA PHE A 153 7.46 4.22 -38.45
C PHE A 153 8.27 3.56 -39.56
N GLY A 154 9.04 2.51 -39.25
CA GLY A 154 9.83 1.76 -40.23
C GLY A 154 8.96 1.08 -41.30
N ALA A 155 7.83 0.46 -40.87
CA ALA A 155 6.90 -0.17 -41.82
C ALA A 155 6.22 0.86 -42.75
N ILE A 156 5.88 2.06 -42.25
CA ILE A 156 5.37 3.15 -43.11
C ILE A 156 6.40 3.56 -44.16
N ILE A 157 7.67 3.72 -43.78
CA ILE A 157 8.76 4.03 -44.72
C ILE A 157 8.85 2.92 -45.80
N MET A 158 8.82 1.66 -45.38
CA MET A 158 8.88 0.51 -46.30
C MET A 158 7.67 0.44 -47.24
N LEU A 159 6.47 0.77 -46.76
CA LEU A 159 5.27 0.89 -47.59
C LEU A 159 5.44 1.93 -48.70
N PHE A 160 5.92 3.13 -48.35
CA PHE A 160 6.18 4.19 -49.31
C PHE A 160 7.28 3.81 -50.33
N ALA A 161 8.33 3.13 -49.86
CA ALA A 161 9.40 2.64 -50.72
C ALA A 161 8.93 1.55 -51.67
N THR A 162 7.94 0.74 -51.29
CA THR A 162 7.41 -0.35 -52.14
C THR A 162 6.41 0.18 -53.18
N ASN A 163 5.38 0.92 -52.78
CA ASN A 163 4.38 1.48 -53.68
C ASN A 163 3.61 2.66 -53.08
N VAL A 164 3.86 3.87 -53.59
CA VAL A 164 3.23 5.12 -53.06
C VAL A 164 1.70 5.10 -53.25
N LYS A 165 1.20 4.63 -54.41
CA LYS A 165 -0.24 4.58 -54.73
C LYS A 165 -1.01 3.71 -53.73
N LEU A 166 -0.53 2.49 -53.48
CA LEU A 166 -1.14 1.57 -52.53
C LEU A 166 -1.05 2.11 -51.08
N THR A 167 0.06 2.76 -50.72
CA THR A 167 0.24 3.36 -49.39
C THR A 167 -0.77 4.47 -49.13
N LEU A 168 -1.05 5.32 -50.12
CA LEU A 168 -2.07 6.38 -49.97
C LEU A 168 -3.48 5.77 -49.81
N ILE A 169 -3.79 4.65 -50.47
CA ILE A 169 -5.07 3.93 -50.32
C ILE A 169 -5.20 3.36 -48.90
N VAL A 170 -4.12 2.74 -48.38
CA VAL A 170 -4.10 2.22 -46.98
C VAL A 170 -4.27 3.35 -46.01
N LEU A 171 -3.54 4.48 -46.14
CA LEU A 171 -3.69 5.64 -45.28
C LEU A 171 -5.11 6.25 -45.32
N ALA A 172 -5.73 6.28 -46.51
CA ALA A 172 -7.12 6.74 -46.66
C ALA A 172 -8.14 5.80 -45.99
N SER A 173 -7.83 4.51 -45.82
CA SER A 173 -8.68 3.57 -45.09
C SER A 173 -8.62 3.75 -43.55
N VAL A 174 -7.56 4.32 -43.02
CA VAL A 174 -7.37 4.48 -41.56
C VAL A 174 -8.51 5.28 -40.89
N PRO A 175 -8.95 6.45 -41.40
CA PRO A 175 -10.11 7.15 -40.83
C PRO A 175 -11.37 6.30 -40.80
N LEU A 176 -11.60 5.47 -41.84
CA LEU A 176 -12.78 4.59 -41.95
C LEU A 176 -12.81 3.57 -40.79
N VAL A 177 -11.66 3.08 -40.36
CA VAL A 177 -11.51 2.18 -39.19
C VAL A 177 -11.64 2.96 -37.89
N LEU A 178 -11.03 4.15 -37.79
CA LEU A 178 -10.96 4.92 -36.55
C LEU A 178 -12.33 5.49 -36.13
N VAL A 179 -13.17 5.95 -37.09
CA VAL A 179 -14.47 6.59 -36.78
C VAL A 179 -15.39 5.66 -35.97
N PRO A 180 -15.63 4.40 -36.33
CA PRO A 180 -16.41 3.45 -35.53
C PRO A 180 -15.79 3.20 -34.14
N ILE A 181 -14.46 3.05 -34.08
CA ILE A 181 -13.74 2.83 -32.81
C ILE A 181 -13.94 4.00 -31.87
N LEU A 182 -13.85 5.24 -32.35
CA LEU A 182 -14.04 6.41 -31.52
C LEU A 182 -15.50 6.56 -31.06
N PHE A 183 -16.46 6.28 -31.92
CA PHE A 183 -17.88 6.41 -31.62
C PHE A 183 -18.35 5.33 -30.63
N TYR A 184 -18.20 4.06 -31.00
CA TYR A 184 -18.61 2.94 -30.11
C TYR A 184 -17.69 2.75 -28.91
N GLY A 185 -16.41 3.06 -29.04
CA GLY A 185 -15.45 2.95 -27.96
C GLY A 185 -15.77 3.87 -26.75
N ARG A 186 -16.41 5.03 -26.97
CA ARG A 186 -16.91 5.87 -25.88
C ARG A 186 -18.01 5.18 -25.08
N ARG A 187 -18.95 4.52 -25.78
CA ARG A 187 -20.06 3.79 -25.19
C ARG A 187 -19.59 2.55 -24.42
N VAL A 188 -18.67 1.79 -25.01
CA VAL A 188 -18.04 0.62 -24.37
C VAL A 188 -17.28 1.04 -23.11
N ARG A 189 -16.55 2.16 -23.15
CA ARG A 189 -15.84 2.70 -21.97
C ARG A 189 -16.79 3.10 -20.84
N ALA A 190 -17.91 3.75 -21.14
CA ALA A 190 -18.91 4.12 -20.15
C ALA A 190 -19.51 2.88 -19.47
N LEU A 191 -19.93 1.87 -20.27
CA LEU A 191 -20.44 0.60 -19.75
C LEU A 191 -19.39 -0.21 -18.98
N SER A 192 -18.10 -0.15 -19.38
CA SER A 192 -17.02 -0.79 -18.64
C SER A 192 -16.84 -0.19 -17.26
N ARG A 193 -16.96 1.13 -17.12
CA ARG A 193 -16.90 1.81 -15.82
C ARG A 193 -18.08 1.39 -14.95
N GLN A 194 -19.31 1.46 -15.48
CA GLN A 194 -20.51 1.02 -14.74
C GLN A 194 -20.40 -0.46 -14.30
N SER A 195 -19.84 -1.32 -15.15
CA SER A 195 -19.61 -2.73 -14.80
C SER A 195 -18.57 -2.90 -13.69
N GLN A 196 -17.54 -2.06 -13.64
CA GLN A 196 -16.55 -2.08 -12.56
C GLN A 196 -17.16 -1.58 -11.24
N ASP A 197 -17.94 -0.50 -11.30
CA ASP A 197 -18.63 0.05 -10.14
C ASP A 197 -19.61 -0.99 -9.54
N SER A 198 -20.42 -1.64 -10.39
CA SER A 198 -21.38 -2.66 -9.95
C SER A 198 -20.68 -3.94 -9.39
N MET A 199 -19.51 -4.32 -9.93
CA MET A 199 -18.73 -5.43 -9.34
C MET A 199 -18.09 -5.04 -8.01
N ALA A 200 -17.75 -3.78 -7.81
CA ALA A 200 -17.29 -3.27 -6.51
C ALA A 200 -18.43 -3.31 -5.47
N ASP A 201 -19.66 -2.95 -5.85
CA ASP A 201 -20.84 -3.04 -4.98
C ASP A 201 -21.09 -4.50 -4.55
N VAL A 202 -21.02 -5.47 -5.49
CA VAL A 202 -21.13 -6.91 -5.19
C VAL A 202 -20.04 -7.36 -4.22
N GLY A 203 -18.78 -6.92 -4.43
CA GLY A 203 -17.64 -7.25 -3.57
C GLY A 203 -17.79 -6.66 -2.16
N SER A 204 -18.25 -5.41 -2.06
CA SER A 204 -18.49 -4.73 -0.79
C SER A 204 -19.59 -5.42 0.01
N TYR A 205 -20.71 -5.75 -0.62
CA TYR A 205 -21.81 -6.46 0.02
C TYR A 205 -21.37 -7.84 0.58
N ALA A 206 -20.69 -8.62 -0.26
CA ALA A 206 -20.18 -9.92 0.17
C ALA A 206 -19.15 -9.80 1.31
N GLY A 207 -18.28 -8.80 1.24
CA GLY A 207 -17.28 -8.53 2.27
C GLY A 207 -17.91 -8.24 3.63
N GLU A 208 -18.92 -7.35 3.66
CA GLU A 208 -19.65 -6.99 4.89
C GLU A 208 -20.36 -8.20 5.51
N ALA A 209 -21.08 -8.98 4.69
CA ALA A 209 -21.78 -10.17 5.18
C ALA A 209 -20.82 -11.24 5.73
N ILE A 210 -19.66 -11.45 5.10
CA ILE A 210 -18.63 -12.41 5.53
C ILE A 210 -17.91 -11.91 6.79
N GLU A 211 -17.58 -10.64 6.87
CA GLU A 211 -16.91 -10.03 8.05
C GLU A 211 -17.79 -10.19 9.30
N HIS A 212 -19.11 -10.03 9.13
CA HIS A 212 -20.09 -10.16 10.20
C HIS A 212 -20.85 -11.51 10.19
N ILE A 213 -20.24 -12.58 9.69
CA ILE A 213 -20.89 -13.89 9.50
C ILE A 213 -21.54 -14.44 10.76
N LYS A 214 -20.93 -14.23 11.93
CA LYS A 214 -21.53 -14.66 13.20
C LYS A 214 -22.84 -13.94 13.50
N THR A 215 -22.95 -12.67 13.14
CA THR A 215 -24.18 -11.89 13.28
C THR A 215 -25.26 -12.43 12.34
N VAL A 216 -24.93 -12.63 11.07
CA VAL A 216 -25.85 -13.20 10.08
C VAL A 216 -26.43 -14.54 10.57
N GLN A 217 -25.55 -15.43 11.05
CA GLN A 217 -25.96 -16.75 11.56
C GLN A 217 -26.72 -16.68 12.87
N SER A 218 -26.34 -15.79 13.79
CA SER A 218 -27.06 -15.67 15.09
C SER A 218 -28.48 -15.16 14.94
N PHE A 219 -28.75 -14.37 13.89
CA PHE A 219 -30.09 -13.90 13.55
C PHE A 219 -30.81 -14.81 12.52
N SER A 220 -30.19 -15.94 12.10
CA SER A 220 -30.74 -16.87 11.09
C SER A 220 -31.13 -16.14 9.78
N SER A 221 -30.35 -15.14 9.40
CA SER A 221 -30.65 -14.24 8.27
C SER A 221 -30.02 -14.68 6.94
N GLU A 222 -29.48 -15.91 6.84
CA GLU A 222 -28.76 -16.39 5.65
C GLU A 222 -29.64 -16.38 4.39
N SER A 223 -30.96 -16.68 4.53
CA SER A 223 -31.88 -16.64 3.39
C SER A 223 -32.12 -15.22 2.88
N HIS A 224 -32.17 -14.24 3.78
CA HIS A 224 -32.32 -12.82 3.44
C HIS A 224 -31.08 -12.31 2.71
N GLU A 225 -29.89 -12.58 3.26
CA GLU A 225 -28.61 -12.18 2.67
C GLU A 225 -28.38 -12.80 1.29
N ARG A 226 -28.73 -14.11 1.11
CA ARG A 226 -28.66 -14.76 -0.20
C ARG A 226 -29.57 -14.09 -1.23
N ALA A 227 -30.79 -13.73 -0.85
CA ALA A 227 -31.72 -13.08 -1.76
C ALA A 227 -31.24 -11.67 -2.16
N ALA A 228 -30.76 -10.88 -1.20
CA ALA A 228 -30.24 -9.55 -1.43
C ALA A 228 -28.96 -9.58 -2.30
N PHE A 229 -28.03 -10.49 -2.01
CA PHE A 229 -26.82 -10.69 -2.81
C PHE A 229 -27.15 -11.10 -4.25
N ALA A 230 -28.14 -11.98 -4.44
CA ALA A 230 -28.58 -12.40 -5.78
C ALA A 230 -29.06 -11.22 -6.65
N VAL A 231 -29.74 -10.24 -6.04
CA VAL A 231 -30.17 -9.02 -6.73
C VAL A 231 -28.99 -8.19 -7.22
N GLU A 232 -27.98 -7.97 -6.38
CA GLU A 232 -26.77 -7.21 -6.77
C GLU A 232 -25.95 -7.95 -7.86
N VAL A 233 -25.86 -9.27 -7.78
CA VAL A 233 -25.20 -10.09 -8.82
C VAL A 233 -25.95 -10.00 -10.14
N GLU A 234 -27.30 -10.09 -10.15
CA GLU A 234 -28.08 -9.99 -11.38
C GLU A 234 -27.99 -8.60 -12.03
N LYS A 235 -28.00 -7.55 -11.23
CA LYS A 235 -27.74 -6.18 -11.70
C LYS A 235 -26.37 -6.04 -12.37
N ALA A 236 -25.31 -6.59 -11.74
CA ALA A 236 -23.96 -6.61 -12.32
C ALA A 236 -23.90 -7.42 -13.63
N TYR A 237 -24.60 -8.56 -13.69
CA TYR A 237 -24.71 -9.37 -14.91
C TYR A 237 -25.36 -8.60 -16.06
N GLU A 238 -26.47 -7.92 -15.83
CA GLU A 238 -27.15 -7.14 -16.87
C GLU A 238 -26.29 -6.02 -17.46
N ILE A 239 -25.56 -5.28 -16.61
CA ILE A 239 -24.61 -4.26 -17.05
C ILE A 239 -23.47 -4.91 -17.84
N GLY A 240 -22.95 -6.05 -17.35
CA GLY A 240 -21.92 -6.85 -18.01
C GLY A 240 -22.37 -7.33 -19.40
N ARG A 241 -23.60 -7.83 -19.51
CA ARG A 241 -24.22 -8.29 -20.78
C ARG A 241 -24.31 -7.16 -21.80
N GLN A 242 -24.74 -5.97 -21.37
CA GLN A 242 -24.82 -4.80 -22.26
C GLN A 242 -23.43 -4.38 -22.75
N ARG A 243 -22.41 -4.38 -21.87
CA ARG A 243 -21.03 -4.11 -22.23
C ARG A 243 -20.50 -5.08 -23.27
N VAL A 244 -20.71 -6.39 -23.05
CA VAL A 244 -20.28 -7.46 -23.97
C VAL A 244 -20.94 -7.30 -25.33
N LYS A 245 -22.26 -7.03 -25.39
CA LYS A 245 -22.99 -6.79 -26.64
C LYS A 245 -22.41 -5.62 -27.44
N GLN A 246 -22.17 -4.46 -26.80
CA GLN A 246 -21.59 -3.30 -27.48
C GLN A 246 -20.16 -3.56 -27.95
N ARG A 247 -19.37 -4.30 -27.16
CA ARG A 247 -18.01 -4.71 -27.53
C ARG A 247 -18.00 -5.68 -28.71
N ALA A 248 -18.93 -6.64 -28.74
CA ALA A 248 -19.06 -7.59 -29.84
C ALA A 248 -19.39 -6.88 -31.17
N ILE A 249 -20.35 -5.94 -31.15
CA ILE A 249 -20.70 -5.12 -32.33
C ILE A 249 -19.47 -4.35 -32.84
N LEU A 250 -18.72 -3.72 -31.93
CA LEU A 250 -17.51 -2.98 -32.29
C LEU A 250 -16.46 -3.88 -32.93
N ILE A 251 -16.16 -5.05 -32.32
CA ILE A 251 -15.16 -5.99 -32.83
C ILE A 251 -15.58 -6.50 -34.20
N SER A 252 -16.83 -6.95 -34.37
CA SER A 252 -17.34 -7.46 -35.66
C SER A 252 -17.29 -6.39 -36.76
N GLY A 253 -17.67 -5.15 -36.42
CA GLY A 253 -17.61 -4.03 -37.38
C GLY A 253 -16.18 -3.72 -37.82
N VAL A 254 -15.23 -3.68 -36.86
CA VAL A 254 -13.81 -3.45 -37.16
C VAL A 254 -13.25 -4.58 -38.03
N ILE A 255 -13.58 -5.85 -37.76
CA ILE A 255 -13.14 -7.00 -38.57
C ILE A 255 -13.63 -6.84 -40.01
N VAL A 256 -14.91 -6.54 -40.24
CA VAL A 256 -15.47 -6.36 -41.57
C VAL A 256 -14.73 -5.24 -42.34
N ILE A 257 -14.53 -4.09 -41.71
CA ILE A 257 -13.85 -2.94 -42.33
C ILE A 257 -12.41 -3.28 -42.70
N VAL A 258 -11.66 -3.89 -41.76
CA VAL A 258 -10.25 -4.24 -41.97
C VAL A 258 -10.08 -5.26 -43.11
N PHE A 259 -10.88 -6.34 -43.08
CA PHE A 259 -10.82 -7.34 -44.17
C PHE A 259 -11.29 -6.80 -45.51
N SER A 260 -12.29 -5.90 -45.53
CA SER A 260 -12.69 -5.22 -46.77
C SER A 260 -11.57 -4.33 -47.31
N ALA A 261 -10.86 -3.61 -46.44
CA ALA A 261 -9.71 -2.80 -46.86
C ALA A 261 -8.55 -3.65 -47.40
N ILE A 262 -8.25 -4.79 -46.77
CA ILE A 262 -7.23 -5.76 -47.24
C ILE A 262 -7.66 -6.34 -48.60
N SER A 263 -8.91 -6.75 -48.77
CA SER A 263 -9.43 -7.29 -50.03
C SER A 263 -9.37 -6.26 -51.16
N GLY A 264 -9.75 -5.01 -50.88
CA GLY A 264 -9.63 -3.91 -51.85
C GLY A 264 -8.18 -3.62 -52.25
N MET A 265 -7.28 -3.66 -51.28
CA MET A 265 -5.83 -3.50 -51.52
C MET A 265 -5.28 -4.65 -52.39
N LEU A 266 -5.65 -5.90 -52.08
CA LEU A 266 -5.24 -7.08 -52.87
C LEU A 266 -5.82 -7.02 -54.28
N TRP A 267 -7.05 -6.53 -54.47
CA TRP A 267 -7.65 -6.32 -55.78
C TRP A 267 -6.85 -5.33 -56.63
N ILE A 268 -6.55 -4.15 -56.06
CA ILE A 268 -5.83 -3.10 -56.78
C ILE A 268 -4.36 -3.50 -56.99
N GLY A 269 -3.67 -4.02 -55.97
CA GLY A 269 -2.30 -4.49 -56.07
C GLY A 269 -2.14 -5.69 -56.98
N GLY A 270 -3.08 -6.67 -56.91
CA GLY A 270 -3.10 -7.81 -57.82
C GLY A 270 -3.32 -7.40 -59.28
N SER A 271 -4.18 -6.41 -59.54
CA SER A 271 -4.31 -5.82 -60.89
C SER A 271 -3.01 -5.17 -61.35
N ASP A 272 -2.30 -4.43 -60.49
CA ASP A 272 -1.02 -3.82 -60.84
C ASP A 272 0.09 -4.88 -61.07
N VAL A 273 0.04 -6.05 -60.41
CA VAL A 273 0.91 -7.21 -60.66
C VAL A 273 0.61 -7.82 -62.03
N ILE A 274 -0.66 -8.07 -62.36
CA ILE A 274 -1.08 -8.66 -63.66
C ILE A 274 -0.66 -7.75 -64.83
N HIS A 275 -0.69 -6.43 -64.65
CA HIS A 275 -0.26 -5.47 -65.67
C HIS A 275 1.27 -5.17 -65.63
N GLY A 276 2.06 -5.91 -64.85
CA GLY A 276 3.51 -5.78 -64.78
C GLY A 276 4.03 -4.50 -64.15
N LYS A 277 3.18 -3.78 -63.36
CA LYS A 277 3.56 -2.52 -62.70
C LYS A 277 4.27 -2.74 -61.34
N MET A 278 4.17 -3.92 -60.77
CA MET A 278 4.86 -4.34 -59.55
C MET A 278 5.06 -5.85 -59.53
N SER A 279 5.99 -6.37 -58.73
CA SER A 279 6.19 -7.81 -58.58
C SER A 279 5.18 -8.42 -57.58
N ALA A 280 5.00 -9.75 -57.65
CA ALA A 280 4.19 -10.49 -56.71
C ALA A 280 4.83 -10.45 -55.27
N GLY A 281 6.17 -10.46 -55.22
CA GLY A 281 6.91 -10.30 -53.96
C GLY A 281 6.77 -8.92 -53.33
N ASP A 282 6.72 -7.86 -54.18
CA ASP A 282 6.44 -6.50 -53.70
C ASP A 282 5.05 -6.41 -53.05
N LEU A 283 4.02 -7.03 -53.65
CA LEU A 283 2.68 -7.06 -53.10
C LEU A 283 2.63 -7.81 -51.76
N ALA A 284 3.31 -8.96 -51.67
CA ALA A 284 3.37 -9.73 -50.43
C ALA A 284 4.11 -8.99 -49.30
N ALA A 285 5.23 -8.35 -49.63
CA ALA A 285 5.96 -7.49 -48.68
C ALA A 285 5.10 -6.29 -48.24
N PHE A 286 4.35 -5.69 -49.18
CA PHE A 286 3.42 -4.61 -48.88
C PHE A 286 2.34 -5.04 -47.88
N VAL A 287 1.71 -6.20 -48.06
CA VAL A 287 0.73 -6.78 -47.12
C VAL A 287 1.35 -7.00 -45.74
N PHE A 288 2.57 -7.56 -45.70
CA PHE A 288 3.30 -7.76 -44.45
C PHE A 288 3.51 -6.46 -43.68
N TYR A 289 3.99 -5.40 -44.37
CA TYR A 289 4.19 -4.10 -43.71
C TYR A 289 2.86 -3.43 -43.33
N ALA A 290 1.81 -3.57 -44.13
CA ALA A 290 0.48 -3.03 -43.76
C ALA A 290 -0.10 -3.69 -42.50
N ILE A 291 0.04 -5.02 -42.36
CA ILE A 291 -0.35 -5.74 -41.14
C ILE A 291 0.50 -5.27 -39.93
N MET A 292 1.79 -5.05 -40.18
CA MET A 292 2.70 -4.56 -39.13
C MET A 292 2.32 -3.15 -38.62
N VAL A 293 1.95 -2.23 -39.52
CA VAL A 293 1.44 -0.89 -39.13
C VAL A 293 0.18 -1.02 -38.27
N ALA A 294 -0.78 -1.86 -38.71
CA ALA A 294 -2.04 -2.06 -37.99
C ALA A 294 -1.81 -2.64 -36.60
N SER A 295 -1.00 -3.70 -36.47
CA SER A 295 -0.70 -4.35 -35.19
C SER A 295 0.08 -3.43 -34.25
N SER A 296 1.06 -2.69 -34.78
CA SER A 296 1.85 -1.72 -33.99
C SER A 296 0.98 -0.58 -33.45
N THR A 297 0.06 -0.05 -34.25
CA THR A 297 -0.88 0.99 -33.84
C THR A 297 -1.82 0.49 -32.72
N ALA A 298 -2.29 -0.76 -32.82
CA ALA A 298 -3.11 -1.38 -31.78
C ALA A 298 -2.34 -1.48 -30.45
N THR A 299 -1.10 -1.97 -30.48
CA THR A 299 -0.23 -2.06 -29.28
C THR A 299 0.07 -0.70 -28.66
N ILE A 300 0.37 0.32 -29.45
CA ILE A 300 0.60 1.68 -28.95
C ILE A 300 -0.66 2.21 -28.24
N SER A 301 -1.84 1.95 -28.81
CA SER A 301 -3.11 2.38 -28.24
C SER A 301 -3.42 1.69 -26.89
N GLU A 302 -3.09 0.41 -26.77
CA GLU A 302 -3.24 -0.37 -25.53
C GLU A 302 -2.32 0.17 -24.44
N VAL A 303 -1.04 0.33 -24.75
CA VAL A 303 -0.02 0.83 -23.80
C VAL A 303 -0.32 2.26 -23.35
N MET A 304 -0.91 3.10 -24.22
CA MET A 304 -1.32 4.46 -23.80
C MET A 304 -2.32 4.43 -22.65
N GLY A 305 -3.24 3.45 -22.66
CA GLY A 305 -4.17 3.23 -21.55
C GLY A 305 -3.48 2.80 -20.25
N GLU A 306 -2.45 1.96 -20.37
CA GLU A 306 -1.62 1.53 -19.23
C GLU A 306 -0.80 2.69 -18.65
N LEU A 307 -0.17 3.50 -19.50
CA LEU A 307 0.59 4.69 -19.09
C LEU A 307 -0.28 5.69 -18.30
N GLN A 308 -1.56 5.87 -18.69
CA GLN A 308 -2.47 6.72 -17.94
C GLN A 308 -2.80 6.15 -16.53
N ARG A 309 -2.94 4.83 -16.41
CA ARG A 309 -3.12 4.18 -15.10
C ARG A 309 -1.87 4.32 -14.24
N ALA A 310 -0.69 4.10 -14.81
CA ALA A 310 0.58 4.28 -14.11
C ALA A 310 0.82 5.72 -13.66
N ALA A 311 0.46 6.70 -14.47
CA ALA A 311 0.57 8.10 -14.07
C ALA A 311 -0.23 8.36 -12.79
N GLY A 312 -1.44 7.78 -12.67
CA GLY A 312 -2.23 7.88 -11.45
C GLY A 312 -1.63 7.13 -10.25
N ALA A 313 -1.05 5.95 -10.47
CA ALA A 313 -0.33 5.20 -9.43
C ALA A 313 0.92 5.96 -8.96
N THR A 314 1.70 6.51 -9.91
CA THR A 314 2.88 7.33 -9.61
C THR A 314 2.51 8.55 -8.76
N GLU A 315 1.41 9.24 -9.10
CA GLU A 315 0.92 10.40 -8.36
C GLU A 315 0.69 10.06 -6.90
N ARG A 316 -0.06 8.98 -6.63
CA ARG A 316 -0.37 8.54 -5.26
C ARG A 316 0.87 8.10 -4.47
N LEU A 317 1.85 7.44 -5.12
CA LEU A 317 3.10 7.04 -4.46
C LEU A 317 3.98 8.24 -4.14
N ILE A 318 4.04 9.22 -5.04
CA ILE A 318 4.79 10.46 -4.82
C ILE A 318 4.13 11.30 -3.73
N GLU A 319 2.80 11.38 -3.70
CA GLU A 319 2.06 12.05 -2.62
C GLU A 319 2.49 11.51 -1.26
N ILE A 320 2.57 10.18 -1.09
CA ILE A 320 3.05 9.58 0.17
C ILE A 320 4.49 10.01 0.47
N LEU A 321 5.39 9.90 -0.51
CA LEU A 321 6.80 10.24 -0.33
C LEU A 321 7.05 11.73 -0.05
N GLN A 322 6.08 12.59 -0.35
CA GLN A 322 6.12 14.03 -0.11
C GLN A 322 5.43 14.46 1.19
N VAL A 323 4.77 13.54 1.90
CA VAL A 323 4.18 13.84 3.21
C VAL A 323 5.31 14.09 4.20
N ASP A 324 5.37 15.29 4.72
CA ASP A 324 6.26 15.62 5.83
C ASP A 324 5.63 15.19 7.15
N SER A 325 6.43 14.58 8.04
CA SER A 325 5.97 14.32 9.42
C SER A 325 5.89 15.64 10.19
N ASP A 326 4.77 15.89 10.86
CA ASP A 326 4.59 17.04 11.74
C ASP A 326 5.52 16.95 12.95
N ILE A 327 5.88 15.73 13.36
CA ILE A 327 6.78 15.45 14.47
C ILE A 327 8.16 15.11 13.91
N LYS A 328 9.09 16.05 14.07
CA LYS A 328 10.50 15.90 13.62
C LYS A 328 11.45 16.15 14.77
N ALA A 329 12.60 15.49 14.74
CA ALA A 329 13.71 15.85 15.60
C ALA A 329 14.21 17.26 15.20
N PRO A 330 14.45 18.15 16.17
CA PRO A 330 15.07 19.45 15.86
C PRO A 330 16.52 19.25 15.36
N SER A 331 17.01 20.17 14.54
CA SER A 331 18.37 20.08 13.98
C SER A 331 19.48 20.02 15.05
N ASN A 332 19.25 20.68 16.19
CA ASN A 332 20.12 20.66 17.37
C ASN A 332 19.35 20.07 18.55
N HIS A 333 18.97 18.77 18.46
CA HIS A 333 18.27 18.11 19.55
C HIS A 333 19.18 17.91 20.78
N LEU A 334 18.57 18.02 21.94
CA LEU A 334 19.24 17.69 23.21
C LEU A 334 19.37 16.17 23.33
N PRO A 335 20.54 15.64 23.70
CA PRO A 335 20.67 14.21 24.00
C PRO A 335 19.94 13.90 25.30
N VAL A 336 19.28 12.78 25.37
CA VAL A 336 18.70 12.29 26.64
C VAL A 336 19.83 11.73 27.50
N ARG A 337 20.21 12.50 28.54
CA ARG A 337 21.28 12.10 29.47
C ARG A 337 20.80 11.03 30.44
N SER A 338 21.71 10.15 30.85
CA SER A 338 21.40 9.09 31.83
C SER A 338 21.03 9.61 33.22
N ASP A 339 21.54 10.78 33.61
CA ASP A 339 21.31 11.45 34.88
C ASP A 339 20.02 12.28 34.92
N MET A 340 19.31 12.45 33.80
CA MET A 340 18.04 13.19 33.79
C MET A 340 17.01 12.52 34.70
N ARG A 341 16.35 13.36 35.51
CA ARG A 341 15.27 12.93 36.37
C ARG A 341 14.10 12.40 35.56
N ALA A 342 13.53 11.31 36.00
CA ALA A 342 12.33 10.75 35.38
C ALA A 342 11.05 11.45 35.87
N GLU A 343 11.04 12.77 35.80
CA GLU A 343 9.91 13.62 36.20
C GLU A 343 9.23 14.12 34.92
N VAL A 344 7.90 14.16 34.95
CA VAL A 344 7.08 14.65 33.83
C VAL A 344 6.21 15.80 34.30
N ASN A 345 6.25 16.92 33.59
CA ASN A 345 5.43 18.10 33.89
C ASN A 345 4.64 18.53 32.66
N PHE A 346 3.34 18.67 32.81
CA PHE A 346 2.45 19.32 31.84
C PHE A 346 2.21 20.74 32.33
N ASN A 347 2.64 21.75 31.56
CA ASN A 347 2.55 23.17 31.96
C ASN A 347 1.60 23.89 31.00
N SER A 348 0.40 24.24 31.49
CA SER A 348 -0.68 24.93 30.77
C SER A 348 -0.96 24.33 29.36
N VAL A 349 -0.99 22.99 29.31
CA VAL A 349 -1.12 22.26 28.06
C VAL A 349 -2.55 22.35 27.53
N SER A 350 -2.69 22.79 26.25
CA SER A 350 -3.95 22.73 25.53
C SER A 350 -3.72 21.99 24.19
N PHE A 351 -4.64 21.06 23.87
CA PHE A 351 -4.52 20.20 22.71
C PHE A 351 -5.86 19.83 22.08
N ASN A 352 -5.92 19.92 20.74
CA ASN A 352 -7.01 19.43 19.89
C ASN A 352 -6.44 18.44 18.87
N TYR A 353 -7.11 17.31 18.66
CA TYR A 353 -6.73 16.40 17.59
C TYR A 353 -6.93 17.05 16.22
N PRO A 354 -6.03 16.83 15.24
CA PRO A 354 -6.20 17.32 13.86
C PRO A 354 -7.50 16.84 13.21
N SER A 355 -7.97 15.65 13.55
CA SER A 355 -9.24 15.09 13.08
C SER A 355 -10.48 15.79 13.66
N ARG A 356 -10.33 16.51 14.81
CA ARG A 356 -11.42 17.23 15.52
C ARG A 356 -10.95 18.61 16.02
N PRO A 357 -10.62 19.54 15.14
CA PRO A 357 -9.94 20.80 15.49
C PRO A 357 -10.78 21.73 16.39
N ASN A 358 -12.10 21.55 16.41
CA ASN A 358 -13.00 22.38 17.20
C ASN A 358 -13.42 21.76 18.54
N GLN A 359 -12.87 20.58 18.89
CA GLN A 359 -13.15 19.89 20.15
C GLN A 359 -11.86 19.77 20.95
N PRO A 360 -11.67 20.57 22.00
CA PRO A 360 -10.48 20.46 22.84
C PRO A 360 -10.47 19.11 23.57
N ALA A 361 -9.35 18.38 23.42
CA ALA A 361 -9.10 17.14 24.13
C ALA A 361 -8.43 17.39 25.48
N ILE A 362 -7.61 18.45 25.56
CA ILE A 362 -6.98 18.96 26.81
C ILE A 362 -7.07 20.48 26.81
N LYS A 363 -7.36 21.09 28.00
CA LYS A 363 -7.51 22.52 28.18
C LYS A 363 -6.67 22.99 29.40
N GLU A 364 -5.69 23.83 29.12
CA GLU A 364 -4.83 24.52 30.14
C GLU A 364 -4.37 23.61 31.29
N LEU A 365 -4.08 22.35 31.01
CA LEU A 365 -3.77 21.35 32.02
C LEU A 365 -2.40 21.58 32.63
N ASN A 366 -2.36 21.61 33.98
CA ASN A 366 -1.15 21.67 34.79
C ASN A 366 -1.08 20.40 35.65
N LEU A 367 -0.10 19.52 35.41
CA LEU A 367 0.01 18.24 36.12
C LEU A 367 1.46 17.78 36.19
N THR A 368 1.87 17.30 37.37
CA THR A 368 3.21 16.76 37.59
C THR A 368 3.15 15.30 38.01
N ALA A 369 3.95 14.46 37.35
CA ALA A 369 4.27 13.10 37.75
C ALA A 369 5.70 13.08 38.32
N ASP A 370 5.81 12.98 39.66
CA ASP A 370 7.09 13.04 40.40
C ASP A 370 7.93 11.78 40.12
N GLN A 371 9.26 11.93 40.14
CA GLN A 371 10.19 10.84 39.92
C GLN A 371 9.95 9.66 40.87
N GLY A 372 9.84 8.45 40.32
CA GLY A 372 9.69 7.20 41.06
C GLY A 372 8.34 7.05 41.78
N LYS A 373 7.37 7.90 41.45
CA LYS A 373 6.01 7.90 42.03
C LYS A 373 4.99 7.38 41.02
N VAL A 374 3.87 6.91 41.55
CA VAL A 374 2.72 6.44 40.77
C VAL A 374 1.65 7.52 40.72
N LEU A 375 1.38 8.06 39.55
CA LEU A 375 0.30 9.00 39.25
C LEU A 375 -0.86 8.26 38.55
N ALA A 376 -2.01 8.17 39.24
CA ALA A 376 -3.23 7.62 38.65
C ALA A 376 -4.05 8.72 37.96
N LEU A 377 -4.46 8.48 36.71
CA LEU A 377 -5.37 9.33 35.93
C LEU A 377 -6.78 8.71 35.99
N VAL A 378 -7.73 9.46 36.55
CA VAL A 378 -9.12 9.01 36.77
C VAL A 378 -10.08 10.00 36.12
N GLY A 379 -11.18 9.51 35.59
CA GLY A 379 -12.19 10.36 34.96
C GLY A 379 -13.08 9.58 34.00
N PRO A 380 -14.19 10.16 33.51
CA PRO A 380 -15.10 9.52 32.57
C PRO A 380 -14.41 9.21 31.23
N SER A 381 -15.07 8.41 30.40
CA SER A 381 -14.61 8.18 29.02
C SER A 381 -14.58 9.52 28.26
N GLY A 382 -13.51 9.76 27.51
CA GLY A 382 -13.33 11.03 26.79
C GLY A 382 -12.77 12.19 27.64
N ALA A 383 -12.42 11.98 28.90
CA ALA A 383 -11.84 13.02 29.76
C ALA A 383 -10.41 13.47 29.37
N GLY A 384 -9.78 12.87 28.36
CA GLY A 384 -8.43 13.24 27.89
C GLY A 384 -7.28 12.39 28.46
N LYS A 385 -7.55 11.32 29.21
CA LYS A 385 -6.52 10.49 29.87
C LYS A 385 -5.51 9.89 28.88
N THR A 386 -5.98 9.23 27.83
CA THR A 386 -5.11 8.64 26.79
C THR A 386 -4.37 9.70 26.00
N THR A 387 -4.96 10.88 25.80
CA THR A 387 -4.33 12.02 25.13
C THR A 387 -3.05 12.48 25.87
N LEU A 388 -3.01 12.40 27.20
CA LEU A 388 -1.80 12.72 27.96
C LEU A 388 -0.66 11.74 27.65
N PHE A 389 -0.96 10.45 27.43
CA PHE A 389 0.03 9.46 27.03
C PHE A 389 0.56 9.73 25.63
N GLU A 390 -0.30 10.13 24.71
CA GLU A 390 0.08 10.44 23.33
C GLU A 390 0.94 11.70 23.24
N LEU A 391 0.60 12.73 24.01
CA LEU A 391 1.40 13.95 24.11
C LEU A 391 2.77 13.67 24.76
N LEU A 392 2.82 12.87 25.83
CA LEU A 392 4.08 12.54 26.50
C LEU A 392 5.01 11.71 25.61
N GLN A 393 4.46 10.76 24.82
CA GLN A 393 5.22 10.00 23.83
C GLN A 393 5.57 10.83 22.58
N ARG A 394 5.14 12.09 22.56
CA ARG A 394 5.31 13.01 21.44
C ARG A 394 4.81 12.40 20.13
N PHE A 395 3.61 11.81 20.17
CA PHE A 395 2.86 11.46 18.96
C PHE A 395 2.19 12.70 18.36
N TYR A 396 1.92 13.68 19.22
CA TYR A 396 1.45 15.02 18.89
C TYR A 396 2.21 16.04 19.71
N ASP A 397 2.38 17.25 19.19
CA ASP A 397 2.83 18.41 19.95
C ASP A 397 1.61 19.25 20.37
N PRO A 398 1.54 19.77 21.62
CA PRO A 398 0.44 20.60 22.08
C PRO A 398 0.40 21.94 21.34
N GLN A 399 -0.79 22.48 21.09
CA GLN A 399 -0.95 23.80 20.48
C GLN A 399 -0.57 24.94 21.42
N GLN A 400 -0.77 24.75 22.74
CA GLN A 400 -0.38 25.72 23.76
C GLN A 400 0.25 24.98 24.96
N GLY A 401 1.13 25.67 25.64
CA GLY A 401 1.87 25.11 26.78
C GLY A 401 3.02 24.21 26.32
N GLN A 402 3.51 23.41 27.26
CA GLN A 402 4.65 22.52 27.04
C GLN A 402 4.58 21.29 27.94
N VAL A 403 5.08 20.17 27.43
CA VAL A 403 5.30 18.94 28.18
C VAL A 403 6.79 18.83 28.43
N LEU A 404 7.17 18.68 29.71
CA LEU A 404 8.58 18.59 30.10
C LEU A 404 8.92 17.17 30.57
N PHE A 405 10.10 16.71 30.19
CA PHE A 405 10.75 15.50 30.70
C PHE A 405 12.08 15.90 31.37
N GLY A 406 12.21 15.64 32.67
CA GLY A 406 13.40 16.01 33.42
C GLY A 406 13.69 17.51 33.43
N GLY A 407 12.64 18.35 33.33
CA GLY A 407 12.72 19.80 33.29
C GLY A 407 12.89 20.41 31.89
N GLU A 408 13.13 19.61 30.85
CA GLU A 408 13.33 20.08 29.47
C GLU A 408 12.11 19.78 28.60
N ASP A 409 11.77 20.68 27.67
CA ASP A 409 10.64 20.51 26.75
C ASP A 409 10.89 19.29 25.84
N ILE A 410 9.92 18.37 25.75
CA ILE A 410 10.04 17.16 24.95
C ILE A 410 10.26 17.45 23.46
N ARG A 411 9.90 18.64 22.96
CA ARG A 411 10.11 19.09 21.58
C ARG A 411 11.60 19.29 21.25
N GLN A 412 12.45 19.41 22.27
CA GLN A 412 13.89 19.58 22.09
C GLN A 412 14.66 18.26 21.93
N PHE A 413 14.01 17.11 22.19
CA PHE A 413 14.63 15.79 22.03
C PHE A 413 14.33 15.17 20.66
N ASP A 414 15.16 14.20 20.24
CA ASP A 414 14.77 13.27 19.20
C ASP A 414 13.59 12.41 19.71
N PRO A 415 12.46 12.32 18.98
CA PRO A 415 11.31 11.53 19.43
C PRO A 415 11.64 10.05 19.70
N ASN A 416 12.61 9.47 18.98
CA ASN A 416 13.02 8.09 19.20
C ASN A 416 13.83 7.93 20.48
N GLU A 417 14.73 8.86 20.78
CA GLU A 417 15.49 8.86 22.04
C GLU A 417 14.56 9.06 23.24
N LEU A 418 13.60 9.98 23.14
CA LEU A 418 12.58 10.22 24.16
C LEU A 418 11.75 8.94 24.41
N ARG A 419 11.23 8.31 23.36
CA ARG A 419 10.42 7.10 23.45
C ARG A 419 11.19 5.88 23.96
N ARG A 420 12.51 5.85 23.83
CA ARG A 420 13.34 4.81 24.46
C ARG A 420 13.29 4.86 25.98
N GLN A 421 13.05 6.05 26.58
CA GLN A 421 12.94 6.21 28.04
C GLN A 421 11.58 5.75 28.59
N MET A 422 10.63 5.44 27.75
CA MET A 422 9.24 5.16 28.11
C MET A 422 8.83 3.77 27.62
N ALA A 423 7.95 3.09 28.36
CA ALA A 423 7.22 1.93 27.85
C ALA A 423 5.73 2.12 28.07
N LEU A 424 4.94 1.72 27.09
CA LEU A 424 3.49 1.66 27.15
C LEU A 424 3.04 0.20 27.25
N VAL A 425 2.22 -0.09 28.26
CA VAL A 425 1.41 -1.32 28.33
C VAL A 425 -0.03 -0.93 28.01
N PRO A 426 -0.50 -1.17 26.78
CA PRO A 426 -1.84 -0.74 26.37
C PRO A 426 -2.93 -1.67 26.88
N GLN A 427 -4.17 -1.19 26.90
CA GLN A 427 -5.36 -1.98 27.25
C GLN A 427 -5.52 -3.23 26.39
N GLN A 428 -5.30 -3.11 25.09
CA GLN A 428 -5.31 -4.22 24.13
C GLN A 428 -3.93 -4.37 23.49
N PRO A 429 -3.09 -5.31 23.98
CA PRO A 429 -1.75 -5.48 23.45
C PRO A 429 -1.75 -5.96 22.00
N ALA A 430 -1.02 -5.25 21.14
CA ALA A 430 -0.73 -5.69 19.79
C ALA A 430 0.39 -6.76 19.83
N LEU A 431 0.10 -7.93 19.26
CA LEU A 431 1.08 -8.98 19.02
C LEU A 431 1.28 -9.15 17.51
N PHE A 432 2.53 -9.29 17.12
CA PHE A 432 2.92 -9.51 15.74
C PHE A 432 2.79 -11.00 15.37
N SER A 433 2.52 -11.28 14.10
CA SER A 433 2.47 -12.63 13.52
C SER A 433 3.86 -13.25 13.44
N HIS A 434 4.44 -13.50 14.62
CA HIS A 434 5.75 -14.08 14.83
C HIS A 434 5.71 -15.01 16.07
N ASP A 435 6.85 -15.59 16.44
CA ASP A 435 7.01 -16.39 17.65
C ASP A 435 6.98 -15.51 18.93
N VAL A 436 7.01 -16.16 20.08
CA VAL A 436 7.00 -15.48 21.39
C VAL A 436 8.31 -14.71 21.60
N PHE A 437 9.47 -15.27 21.23
CA PHE A 437 10.75 -14.57 21.33
C PHE A 437 10.73 -13.24 20.62
N HIS A 438 10.30 -13.21 19.37
CA HIS A 438 10.20 -11.99 18.58
C HIS A 438 9.27 -10.96 19.25
N ASN A 439 8.12 -11.41 19.74
CA ASN A 439 7.14 -10.52 20.36
C ASN A 439 7.66 -9.89 21.65
N ILE A 440 8.40 -10.60 22.49
CA ILE A 440 8.99 -10.02 23.72
C ILE A 440 10.23 -9.19 23.37
N ARG A 441 11.11 -9.70 22.47
CA ARG A 441 12.33 -8.99 22.03
C ARG A 441 12.04 -7.66 21.32
N TYR A 442 10.81 -7.43 20.89
CA TYR A 442 10.39 -6.13 20.35
C TYR A 442 10.64 -4.96 21.33
N GLY A 443 10.68 -5.22 22.64
CA GLY A 443 11.05 -4.23 23.65
C GLY A 443 12.52 -3.81 23.61
N ASN A 444 13.41 -4.75 23.26
CA ASN A 444 14.84 -4.51 23.07
C ASN A 444 15.38 -5.53 22.03
N PRO A 445 15.55 -5.11 20.76
CA PRO A 445 15.98 -6.01 19.69
C PRO A 445 17.35 -6.66 19.88
N GLU A 446 18.22 -6.04 20.67
CA GLU A 446 19.58 -6.54 20.96
C GLU A 446 19.63 -7.54 22.14
N ALA A 447 18.49 -7.83 22.77
CA ALA A 447 18.44 -8.70 23.95
C ALA A 447 18.71 -10.17 23.57
N THR A 448 19.46 -10.86 24.44
CA THR A 448 19.70 -12.31 24.31
C THR A 448 18.45 -13.12 24.68
N ASP A 449 18.46 -14.42 24.34
CA ASP A 449 17.35 -15.32 24.67
C ASP A 449 17.16 -15.44 26.18
N GLU A 450 18.26 -15.45 26.95
CA GLU A 450 18.23 -15.52 28.40
C GLU A 450 17.57 -14.28 28.99
N GLN A 451 17.85 -13.08 28.47
CA GLN A 451 17.22 -11.83 28.90
C GLN A 451 15.72 -11.83 28.60
N VAL A 452 15.31 -12.35 27.45
CA VAL A 452 13.91 -12.51 27.08
C VAL A 452 13.19 -13.47 28.03
N ILE A 453 13.79 -14.61 28.35
CA ILE A 453 13.26 -15.60 29.28
C ILE A 453 13.13 -15.00 30.70
N GLU A 454 14.13 -14.26 31.18
CA GLU A 454 14.09 -13.58 32.46
C GLU A 454 12.98 -12.51 32.53
N ALA A 455 12.80 -11.74 31.45
CA ALA A 455 11.69 -10.78 31.36
C ALA A 455 10.33 -11.49 31.39
N ALA A 456 10.20 -12.63 30.72
CA ALA A 456 8.99 -13.45 30.72
C ALA A 456 8.70 -14.05 32.12
N LYS A 457 9.73 -14.48 32.85
CA LYS A 457 9.57 -14.96 34.23
C LYS A 457 9.06 -13.85 35.17
N LYS A 458 9.66 -12.65 35.10
CA LYS A 458 9.22 -11.48 35.87
C LYS A 458 7.80 -11.03 35.52
N ALA A 459 7.35 -11.29 34.29
CA ALA A 459 5.99 -11.00 33.83
C ALA A 459 5.01 -12.16 34.11
N HIS A 460 5.38 -13.19 34.82
CA HIS A 460 4.59 -14.42 35.03
C HIS A 460 4.09 -15.04 33.71
N ALA A 461 4.88 -14.89 32.62
CA ALA A 461 4.55 -15.41 31.30
C ALA A 461 5.23 -16.75 31.01
N HIS A 462 6.34 -17.07 31.65
CA HIS A 462 7.18 -18.24 31.38
C HIS A 462 6.40 -19.56 31.42
N GLU A 463 5.63 -19.78 32.48
CA GLU A 463 4.93 -21.06 32.69
C GLU A 463 3.91 -21.39 31.60
N PHE A 464 3.14 -20.39 31.10
CA PHE A 464 2.21 -20.66 30.02
C PHE A 464 2.93 -20.75 28.65
N ILE A 465 4.05 -20.02 28.48
CA ILE A 465 4.85 -20.11 27.25
C ILE A 465 5.43 -21.51 27.10
N GLU A 466 5.96 -22.11 28.16
CA GLU A 466 6.49 -23.50 28.11
C GLU A 466 5.41 -24.54 27.79
N LYS A 467 4.14 -24.26 28.10
CA LYS A 467 3.02 -25.13 27.76
C LYS A 467 2.58 -24.99 26.30
N LEU A 468 3.09 -24.02 25.54
CA LEU A 468 2.84 -23.92 24.11
C LEU A 468 3.60 -25.03 23.35
N PRO A 469 3.10 -25.48 22.19
CA PRO A 469 3.68 -26.64 21.48
C PRO A 469 5.17 -26.55 21.20
N GLU A 470 5.70 -25.35 20.94
CA GLU A 470 7.11 -25.07 20.64
C GLU A 470 7.72 -24.08 21.64
N GLY A 471 7.12 -23.92 22.83
CA GLY A 471 7.57 -22.98 23.85
C GLY A 471 7.70 -21.56 23.31
N TYR A 472 8.86 -20.95 23.50
CA TYR A 472 9.15 -19.58 23.01
C TYR A 472 9.19 -19.45 21.50
N HIS A 473 9.38 -20.53 20.74
CA HIS A 473 9.34 -20.55 19.28
C HIS A 473 7.94 -20.73 18.72
N SER A 474 6.93 -20.90 19.60
CA SER A 474 5.54 -21.04 19.17
C SER A 474 5.06 -19.82 18.41
N PHE A 475 4.56 -20.04 17.18
CA PHE A 475 3.98 -19.02 16.36
C PHE A 475 2.61 -18.58 16.88
N LEU A 476 2.44 -17.30 17.17
CA LEU A 476 1.24 -16.76 17.82
C LEU A 476 0.05 -16.52 16.87
N GLY A 477 0.27 -16.62 15.56
CA GLY A 477 -0.75 -16.33 14.56
C GLY A 477 -1.06 -14.85 14.40
N GLU A 478 -2.01 -14.54 13.54
CA GLU A 478 -2.44 -13.16 13.35
C GLU A 478 -3.04 -12.60 14.64
N ARG A 479 -2.50 -11.45 15.10
CA ARG A 479 -2.93 -10.73 16.32
C ARG A 479 -2.94 -11.59 17.60
N GLY A 480 -2.15 -12.68 17.65
CA GLY A 480 -2.11 -13.56 18.81
C GLY A 480 -3.44 -14.27 19.10
N VAL A 481 -4.19 -14.66 18.07
CA VAL A 481 -5.54 -15.27 18.21
C VAL A 481 -5.53 -16.52 19.09
N ARG A 482 -4.38 -17.21 19.23
CA ARG A 482 -4.21 -18.43 20.02
C ARG A 482 -4.05 -18.20 21.53
N LEU A 483 -3.93 -16.94 21.99
CA LEU A 483 -3.69 -16.58 23.38
C LEU A 483 -4.92 -15.95 24.03
N SER A 484 -5.11 -16.21 25.34
CA SER A 484 -6.10 -15.49 26.14
C SER A 484 -5.72 -14.02 26.32
N GLY A 485 -6.67 -13.19 26.73
CA GLY A 485 -6.42 -11.78 27.03
C GLY A 485 -5.29 -11.58 28.05
N GLY A 486 -5.30 -12.35 29.16
CA GLY A 486 -4.28 -12.30 30.19
C GLY A 486 -2.89 -12.78 29.72
N GLN A 487 -2.83 -13.76 28.82
CA GLN A 487 -1.58 -14.20 28.21
C GLN A 487 -0.98 -13.13 27.30
N LYS A 488 -1.80 -12.44 26.49
CA LYS A 488 -1.37 -11.31 25.67
C LYS A 488 -0.82 -10.17 26.52
N GLN A 489 -1.52 -9.89 27.62
CA GLN A 489 -1.11 -8.82 28.55
C GLN A 489 0.24 -9.12 29.20
N ARG A 490 0.45 -10.38 29.66
CA ARG A 490 1.73 -10.77 30.26
C ARG A 490 2.90 -10.71 29.25
N ILE A 491 2.67 -11.01 27.97
CA ILE A 491 3.68 -10.78 26.92
C ILE A 491 3.99 -9.28 26.76
N ALA A 492 2.98 -8.42 26.78
CA ALA A 492 3.20 -6.97 26.70
C ALA A 492 3.96 -6.42 27.92
N ILE A 493 3.67 -6.96 29.11
CA ILE A 493 4.43 -6.62 30.34
C ILE A 493 5.87 -7.13 30.22
N ALA A 494 6.12 -8.35 29.74
CA ALA A 494 7.46 -8.87 29.50
C ALA A 494 8.25 -7.98 28.52
N ARG A 495 7.59 -7.48 27.46
CA ARG A 495 8.16 -6.50 26.52
C ARG A 495 8.55 -5.20 27.20
N ALA A 496 7.73 -4.69 28.12
CA ALA A 496 8.01 -3.48 28.89
C ALA A 496 9.13 -3.70 29.91
N ILE A 497 9.18 -4.86 30.58
CA ILE A 497 10.28 -5.24 31.50
C ILE A 497 11.61 -5.32 30.74
N LEU A 498 11.63 -5.97 29.57
CA LEU A 498 12.83 -6.11 28.73
C LEU A 498 13.36 -4.76 28.23
N LYS A 499 12.49 -3.80 28.03
CA LYS A 499 12.86 -2.43 27.62
C LYS A 499 13.51 -1.63 28.72
N ASP A 500 13.20 -1.93 30.00
CA ASP A 500 13.68 -1.26 31.22
C ASP A 500 13.53 0.28 31.18
N PRO A 501 12.31 0.81 31.06
CA PRO A 501 12.07 2.24 30.88
C PRO A 501 12.22 3.01 32.19
N LYS A 502 12.56 4.32 32.11
CA LYS A 502 12.47 5.27 33.26
C LYS A 502 11.03 5.68 33.56
N ILE A 503 10.19 5.77 32.51
CA ILE A 503 8.78 6.14 32.63
C ILE A 503 7.91 4.97 32.11
N LEU A 504 6.93 4.62 32.92
CA LEU A 504 5.97 3.59 32.61
C LEU A 504 4.58 4.18 32.37
N LEU A 505 3.96 3.84 31.25
CA LEU A 505 2.60 4.22 30.90
C LEU A 505 1.72 2.97 30.89
N LEU A 506 0.71 2.92 31.76
CA LEU A 506 -0.20 1.79 31.89
C LEU A 506 -1.61 2.22 31.54
N ASP A 507 -2.20 1.60 30.51
CA ASP A 507 -3.57 1.85 30.10
C ASP A 507 -4.42 0.63 30.42
N GLU A 508 -5.19 0.68 31.51
CA GLU A 508 -6.17 -0.32 31.96
C GLU A 508 -5.77 -1.80 31.72
N ALA A 509 -4.62 -2.19 32.20
CA ALA A 509 -3.99 -3.47 31.88
C ALA A 509 -4.74 -4.75 32.37
N THR A 510 -5.89 -4.63 33.07
CA THR A 510 -6.56 -5.76 33.73
C THR A 510 -8.05 -5.91 33.40
N SER A 511 -8.64 -5.08 32.54
CA SER A 511 -10.06 -5.21 32.14
C SER A 511 -10.31 -6.49 31.34
N ALA A 512 -11.40 -7.19 31.66
CA ALA A 512 -11.86 -8.42 30.98
C ALA A 512 -10.97 -9.68 31.14
N LEU A 513 -10.26 -9.82 32.28
CA LEU A 513 -9.49 -11.02 32.60
C LEU A 513 -10.25 -11.91 33.62
N ASP A 514 -9.99 -13.21 33.56
CA ASP A 514 -10.36 -14.14 34.62
C ASP A 514 -9.52 -13.87 35.89
N SER A 515 -10.04 -14.24 37.07
CA SER A 515 -9.44 -13.90 38.38
C SER A 515 -8.00 -14.41 38.55
N GLU A 516 -7.65 -15.57 38.00
CA GLU A 516 -6.29 -16.12 38.07
C GLU A 516 -5.32 -15.32 37.17
N SER A 517 -5.73 -15.06 35.94
CA SER A 517 -4.95 -14.23 35.00
C SER A 517 -4.76 -12.81 35.53
N GLU A 518 -5.80 -12.25 36.16
CA GLU A 518 -5.75 -10.92 36.79
C GLU A 518 -4.72 -10.86 37.91
N HIS A 519 -4.68 -11.86 38.80
CA HIS A 519 -3.70 -11.92 39.89
C HIS A 519 -2.26 -11.93 39.36
N HIS A 520 -1.96 -12.74 38.37
CA HIS A 520 -0.64 -12.80 37.75
C HIS A 520 -0.26 -11.50 37.03
N VAL A 521 -1.19 -10.87 36.34
CA VAL A 521 -0.97 -9.58 35.67
C VAL A 521 -0.71 -8.49 36.70
N GLN A 522 -1.47 -8.46 37.80
CA GLN A 522 -1.28 -7.49 38.88
C GLN A 522 0.11 -7.61 39.53
N GLN A 523 0.54 -8.81 39.89
CA GLN A 523 1.88 -9.06 40.43
C GLN A 523 2.99 -8.62 39.46
N ALA A 524 2.84 -8.92 38.17
CA ALA A 524 3.79 -8.49 37.14
C ALA A 524 3.86 -6.96 37.00
N LEU A 525 2.70 -6.27 37.08
CA LEU A 525 2.63 -4.82 37.04
C LEU A 525 3.28 -4.17 38.27
N GLU A 526 3.02 -4.69 39.47
CA GLU A 526 3.63 -4.21 40.72
C GLU A 526 5.17 -4.33 40.69
N ALA A 527 5.67 -5.46 40.20
CA ALA A 527 7.10 -5.67 39.98
C ALA A 527 7.68 -4.69 38.93
N LEU A 528 6.92 -4.41 37.86
CA LEU A 528 7.34 -3.47 36.82
C LEU A 528 7.32 -2.01 37.28
N MET A 529 6.35 -1.61 38.10
CA MET A 529 6.23 -0.23 38.61
C MET A 529 7.32 0.15 39.61
N LYS A 530 7.88 -0.80 40.33
CA LYS A 530 8.83 -0.56 41.44
C LYS A 530 10.03 0.25 40.98
N GLY A 531 10.20 1.46 41.59
CA GLY A 531 11.32 2.35 41.32
C GLY A 531 11.23 3.15 40.01
N ARG A 532 10.11 3.08 39.30
CA ARG A 532 9.87 3.81 38.04
C ARG A 532 8.80 4.87 38.21
N THR A 533 8.94 5.96 37.49
CA THR A 533 7.86 6.97 37.40
C THR A 533 6.74 6.36 36.54
N THR A 534 5.55 6.22 37.15
CA THR A 534 4.45 5.52 36.50
C THR A 534 3.24 6.45 36.36
N LEU A 535 2.72 6.57 35.15
CA LEU A 535 1.41 7.15 34.87
C LEU A 535 0.46 6.02 34.52
N ILE A 536 -0.65 5.91 35.25
CA ILE A 536 -1.62 4.82 35.03
C ILE A 536 -3.02 5.38 34.80
N ILE A 537 -3.66 4.98 33.70
CA ILE A 537 -5.09 5.20 33.50
C ILE A 537 -5.82 4.11 34.28
N ALA A 538 -6.43 4.53 35.41
CA ALA A 538 -6.97 3.58 36.37
C ALA A 538 -8.50 3.45 36.21
N HIS A 539 -8.96 2.20 36.07
CA HIS A 539 -10.36 1.82 36.06
C HIS A 539 -10.71 0.88 37.23
N ARG A 540 -9.77 0.57 38.14
CA ARG A 540 -9.99 -0.28 39.32
C ARG A 540 -9.56 0.42 40.60
N LEU A 541 -10.35 0.20 41.65
CA LEU A 541 -10.09 0.82 42.96
C LEU A 541 -8.75 0.39 43.55
N SER A 542 -8.39 -0.89 43.44
CA SER A 542 -7.11 -1.40 43.94
C SER A 542 -5.93 -0.64 43.36
N THR A 543 -5.94 -0.33 42.08
CA THR A 543 -4.90 0.45 41.43
C THR A 543 -4.89 1.89 41.89
N ILE A 544 -6.06 2.51 42.09
CA ILE A 544 -6.22 3.89 42.54
C ILE A 544 -5.76 4.05 43.98
N GLN A 545 -6.10 3.11 44.88
CA GLN A 545 -5.74 3.16 46.28
C GLN A 545 -4.23 3.08 46.55
N HIS A 546 -3.48 2.41 45.68
CA HIS A 546 -2.02 2.26 45.81
C HIS A 546 -1.23 3.37 45.08
N ALA A 547 -1.91 4.30 44.41
CA ALA A 547 -1.24 5.43 43.75
C ALA A 547 -0.76 6.48 44.76
N ASP A 548 0.44 7.00 44.57
CA ASP A 548 0.97 8.11 45.41
C ASP A 548 0.16 9.40 45.21
N LYS A 549 -0.35 9.59 43.96
CA LYS A 549 -1.12 10.78 43.57
C LYS A 549 -2.19 10.39 42.58
N ILE A 550 -3.36 10.99 42.68
CA ILE A 550 -4.48 10.75 41.76
C ILE A 550 -4.87 12.09 41.13
N ALA A 551 -4.92 12.15 39.80
CA ALA A 551 -5.42 13.30 39.06
C ALA A 551 -6.81 12.98 38.50
N VAL A 552 -7.80 13.79 38.86
CA VAL A 552 -9.17 13.67 38.42
C VAL A 552 -9.39 14.58 37.22
N LEU A 553 -9.73 13.97 36.05
CA LEU A 553 -9.93 14.66 34.78
C LEU A 553 -11.38 14.64 34.37
N ASP A 554 -11.89 15.76 33.86
CA ASP A 554 -13.20 15.84 33.21
C ASP A 554 -13.16 16.81 32.01
N ASN A 555 -13.70 16.41 30.87
CA ASN A 555 -13.80 17.24 29.65
C ASN A 555 -12.50 17.96 29.24
N GLY A 556 -11.35 17.30 29.46
CA GLY A 556 -10.01 17.80 29.14
C GLY A 556 -9.39 18.74 30.18
N GLU A 557 -10.05 18.95 31.30
CA GLU A 557 -9.59 19.80 32.41
C GLU A 557 -9.19 18.97 33.64
N LEU A 558 -8.25 19.46 34.41
CA LEU A 558 -7.88 18.89 35.70
C LEU A 558 -8.84 19.43 36.76
N VAL A 559 -9.67 18.56 37.36
CA VAL A 559 -10.66 18.93 38.37
C VAL A 559 -10.04 19.03 39.74
N ASP A 560 -9.28 17.99 40.15
CA ASP A 560 -8.63 17.95 41.47
C ASP A 560 -7.43 16.98 41.46
N VAL A 561 -6.49 17.15 42.40
CA VAL A 561 -5.32 16.27 42.56
C VAL A 561 -5.10 15.99 44.03
N GLY A 562 -5.02 14.73 44.41
CA GLY A 562 -4.79 14.34 45.79
C GLY A 562 -4.50 12.85 45.95
N ASN A 563 -4.55 12.36 47.18
CA ASN A 563 -4.60 10.94 47.48
C ASN A 563 -6.06 10.46 47.59
N HIS A 564 -6.27 9.16 47.68
CA HIS A 564 -7.60 8.59 47.78
C HIS A 564 -8.45 9.19 48.90
N GLN A 565 -7.86 9.36 50.11
CA GLN A 565 -8.58 9.87 51.25
C GLN A 565 -8.97 11.34 51.11
N SER A 566 -8.06 12.19 50.61
CA SER A 566 -8.35 13.61 50.37
C SER A 566 -9.43 13.82 49.32
N LEU A 567 -9.34 13.10 48.18
CA LEU A 567 -10.29 13.23 47.07
C LEU A 567 -11.69 12.69 47.43
N MET A 568 -11.76 11.69 48.31
CA MET A 568 -13.04 11.23 48.86
C MET A 568 -13.73 12.29 49.73
N GLN A 569 -13.01 13.31 50.18
CA GLN A 569 -13.57 14.42 50.97
C GLN A 569 -13.79 15.67 50.10
N SER A 570 -12.88 15.97 49.16
CA SER A 570 -12.86 17.24 48.41
C SER A 570 -13.53 17.19 47.03
N CYS A 571 -13.57 16.02 46.38
CA CYS A 571 -13.96 15.93 44.96
C CYS A 571 -15.23 15.09 44.75
N GLU A 572 -16.36 15.75 44.47
CA GLU A 572 -17.63 15.12 44.24
C GLU A 572 -17.60 14.17 43.00
N LEU A 573 -16.91 14.58 41.94
CA LEU A 573 -16.73 13.74 40.76
C LEU A 573 -16.00 12.44 41.11
N TYR A 574 -14.94 12.51 41.90
CA TYR A 574 -14.19 11.35 42.33
C TYR A 574 -15.04 10.39 43.18
N GLN A 575 -15.79 10.92 44.17
CA GLN A 575 -16.72 10.15 44.98
C GLN A 575 -17.73 9.39 44.10
N ARG A 576 -18.30 10.10 43.12
CA ARG A 576 -19.25 9.50 42.16
C ARG A 576 -18.61 8.39 41.31
N LEU A 577 -17.40 8.59 40.80
CA LEU A 577 -16.68 7.58 40.03
C LEU A 577 -16.38 6.35 40.87
N VAL A 578 -15.93 6.53 42.10
CA VAL A 578 -15.72 5.46 43.09
C VAL A 578 -17.04 4.71 43.33
N ALA A 579 -18.13 5.40 43.63
CA ALA A 579 -19.41 4.80 43.93
C ALA A 579 -20.00 4.01 42.72
N LEU A 580 -19.84 4.51 41.51
CA LEU A 580 -20.34 3.85 40.30
C LEU A 580 -19.54 2.58 39.93
N GLN A 581 -18.22 2.59 40.11
CA GLN A 581 -17.36 1.46 39.81
C GLN A 581 -17.46 0.32 40.83
N PHE A 582 -17.93 0.59 42.06
CA PHE A 582 -17.86 -0.36 43.20
C PHE A 582 -19.21 -0.82 43.74
N LYS A 583 -20.34 -0.38 43.18
CA LYS A 583 -21.67 -0.95 43.48
C LYS A 583 -21.84 -2.43 43.13
N HIS A 584 -20.86 -3.04 42.47
CA HIS A 584 -20.90 -4.44 42.02
C HIS A 584 -20.05 -5.41 42.86
N LEU A 585 -19.54 -4.96 44.04
CA LEU A 585 -18.71 -5.78 44.95
C LEU A 585 -19.34 -6.05 46.32
N GLU A 586 -20.62 -5.69 46.52
CA GLU A 586 -21.42 -6.13 47.68
C GLU A 586 -22.39 -7.25 47.27
#